data_aee87851103d415c5b3130a6d67f06f6
#
_entry.id   aee87851103d415c5b3130a6d67f06f6
#
_cell.length_a   1.000
_cell.length_b   1.000
_cell.length_c   1.000
_cell.angle_alpha   90.00
_cell.angle_beta   90.00
_cell.angle_gamma   90.00
#
_symmetry.space_group_name_H-M   'P 1'
#
loop_
_entity.id
_entity.type
_entity.pdbx_description
1 polymer ?
#
loop_
_entity_poly.entity_id
_entity_poly.type
_entity_poly.pdbx_seq_one_letter_code
_entity_poly.pdbx_strand_id
1 'polypeptide(L)'
;MDRGLLDDLKDLLQERISFSESVRNNHAKGEDAYDPILPKAVLFPKDNEELSKILKICNQFKVPVTAYGTGTSLEGHVVGNDEGFTISMENFNKIISINEEDFDCRVQANVSREQLNETLKDKGVFFPIDPGANASLGGMTACSASGTMAVRYG
;
A
#
# COMPACT_ATOMS: atom_id res chain seq x y z
N MET A 1 -19.67 9.56 -12.08
CA MET A 1 -19.36 9.35 -10.66
C MET A 1 -20.51 9.91 -9.83
N ASP A 2 -20.98 9.15 -8.85
CA ASP A 2 -22.07 9.57 -7.97
C ASP A 2 -21.65 10.81 -7.15
N ARG A 3 -22.57 11.82 -7.00
CA ARG A 3 -22.27 13.04 -6.25
C ARG A 3 -22.12 12.77 -4.76
N GLY A 4 -23.00 11.94 -4.18
CA GLY A 4 -22.94 11.60 -2.76
C GLY A 4 -21.63 10.92 -2.38
N LEU A 5 -21.15 10.00 -3.23
CA LEU A 5 -19.86 9.35 -3.05
C LEU A 5 -18.69 10.37 -2.99
N LEU A 6 -18.70 11.34 -3.93
CA LEU A 6 -17.64 12.34 -3.98
C LEU A 6 -17.67 13.29 -2.80
N ASP A 7 -18.88 13.71 -2.39
CA ASP A 7 -19.05 14.61 -1.28
C ASP A 7 -18.60 13.95 0.03
N ASP A 8 -19.01 12.69 0.28
CA ASP A 8 -18.57 11.91 1.46
C ASP A 8 -17.05 11.73 1.51
N LEU A 9 -16.42 11.43 0.37
CA LEU A 9 -14.96 11.27 0.30
C LEU A 9 -14.20 12.59 0.45
N LYS A 10 -14.70 13.69 -0.13
CA LYS A 10 -14.10 15.02 0.03
C LYS A 10 -14.22 15.55 1.45
N ASP A 11 -15.37 15.33 2.10
CA ASP A 11 -15.57 15.72 3.49
C ASP A 11 -14.61 14.97 4.42
N LEU A 12 -14.37 13.67 4.15
CA LEU A 12 -13.46 12.84 4.93
C LEU A 12 -12.00 13.18 4.68
N LEU A 13 -11.60 13.32 3.41
CA LEU A 13 -10.19 13.40 3.01
C LEU A 13 -9.70 14.82 2.75
N GLN A 14 -10.60 15.76 2.47
CA GLN A 14 -10.27 17.13 2.11
C GLN A 14 -9.31 17.18 0.91
N GLU A 15 -8.10 17.73 1.08
CA GLU A 15 -7.09 17.83 0.02
C GLU A 15 -6.37 16.50 -0.27
N ARG A 16 -6.62 15.45 0.53
CA ARG A 16 -6.00 14.12 0.39
C ARG A 16 -6.76 13.18 -0.56
N ILE A 17 -7.51 13.74 -1.48
CA ILE A 17 -8.06 13.09 -2.67
C ILE A 17 -7.51 13.80 -3.91
N SER A 18 -6.89 13.06 -4.83
CA SER A 18 -6.28 13.64 -6.02
C SER A 18 -6.95 13.16 -7.29
N PHE A 19 -7.36 14.11 -8.12
CA PHE A 19 -7.86 13.89 -9.48
C PHE A 19 -6.80 14.26 -10.54
N SER A 20 -5.61 14.72 -10.10
CA SER A 20 -4.51 15.09 -10.99
C SER A 20 -4.12 13.91 -11.89
N GLU A 21 -4.02 14.16 -13.17
CA GLU A 21 -3.62 13.13 -14.14
C GLU A 21 -2.23 12.59 -13.85
N SER A 22 -1.27 13.43 -13.46
CA SER A 22 0.07 13.00 -13.08
C SER A 22 0.05 12.04 -11.89
N VAL A 23 -0.72 12.36 -10.83
CA VAL A 23 -0.85 11.50 -9.65
C VAL A 23 -1.52 10.17 -10.00
N ARG A 24 -2.58 10.22 -10.83
CA ARG A 24 -3.29 9.02 -11.28
C ARG A 24 -2.40 8.12 -12.13
N ASN A 25 -1.60 8.69 -13.05
CA ASN A 25 -0.63 7.95 -13.86
C ASN A 25 0.42 7.25 -13.01
N ASN A 26 0.94 7.90 -11.97
CA ASN A 26 1.92 7.32 -11.05
C ASN A 26 1.35 6.15 -10.22
N HIS A 27 0.03 6.05 -10.09
CA HIS A 27 -0.67 5.00 -9.36
C HIS A 27 -1.47 4.06 -10.27
N ALA A 28 -1.26 4.12 -11.59
CA ALA A 28 -2.02 3.34 -12.56
C ALA A 28 -1.39 1.98 -12.88
N LYS A 29 -0.11 1.79 -12.55
CA LYS A 29 0.65 0.57 -12.81
C LYS A 29 1.79 0.39 -11.81
N GLY A 30 2.34 -0.81 -11.76
CA GLY A 30 3.58 -1.15 -11.08
C GLY A 30 4.75 -1.35 -12.05
N GLU A 31 5.66 -2.25 -11.67
CA GLU A 31 6.79 -2.74 -12.50
C GLU A 31 6.39 -3.92 -13.39
N ASP A 32 5.10 -4.17 -13.52
CA ASP A 32 4.53 -5.23 -14.34
C ASP A 32 4.48 -4.86 -15.84
N ALA A 33 4.15 -5.84 -16.68
CA ALA A 33 4.07 -5.70 -18.14
C ALA A 33 2.66 -5.31 -18.65
N TYR A 34 1.71 -5.06 -17.74
CA TYR A 34 0.35 -4.71 -18.11
C TYR A 34 0.23 -3.23 -18.50
N ASP A 35 -0.75 -2.93 -19.36
CA ASP A 35 -1.08 -1.56 -19.67
C ASP A 35 -1.65 -0.83 -18.45
N PRO A 36 -1.27 0.44 -18.22
CA PRO A 36 -1.76 1.20 -17.09
C PRO A 36 -3.27 1.47 -17.21
N ILE A 37 -4.00 1.28 -16.12
CA ILE A 37 -5.41 1.65 -16.04
C ILE A 37 -5.55 2.80 -15.04
N LEU A 38 -5.93 3.99 -15.54
CA LEU A 38 -6.06 5.17 -14.70
C LEU A 38 -7.27 5.07 -13.77
N PRO A 39 -7.07 5.12 -12.45
CA PRO A 39 -8.17 5.19 -11.50
C PRO A 39 -8.92 6.54 -11.65
N LYS A 40 -10.16 6.64 -11.18
CA LYS A 40 -10.90 7.91 -11.15
C LYS A 40 -10.27 8.96 -10.26
N ALA A 41 -9.71 8.51 -9.14
CA ALA A 41 -8.91 9.33 -8.23
C ALA A 41 -7.96 8.47 -7.41
N VAL A 42 -6.98 9.11 -6.78
CA VAL A 42 -6.12 8.50 -5.76
C VAL A 42 -6.47 9.07 -4.40
N LEU A 43 -6.67 8.19 -3.43
CA LEU A 43 -7.06 8.50 -2.05
C LEU A 43 -5.87 8.29 -1.12
N PHE A 44 -5.61 9.24 -0.23
CA PHE A 44 -4.46 9.24 0.69
C PHE A 44 -4.93 9.22 2.16
N PRO A 45 -5.40 8.07 2.69
CA PRO A 45 -5.76 7.98 4.10
C PRO A 45 -4.53 8.21 5.00
N LYS A 46 -4.75 8.82 6.16
CA LYS A 46 -3.68 9.09 7.14
C LYS A 46 -3.54 8.00 8.20
N ASP A 47 -4.62 7.22 8.42
CA ASP A 47 -4.69 6.19 9.46
C ASP A 47 -5.72 5.10 9.12
N ASN A 48 -5.75 4.04 9.95
CA ASN A 48 -6.64 2.90 9.77
C ASN A 48 -8.13 3.28 9.93
N GLU A 49 -8.43 4.30 10.71
CA GLU A 49 -9.83 4.74 10.91
C GLU A 49 -10.36 5.39 9.63
N GLU A 50 -9.58 6.28 9.02
CA GLU A 50 -9.93 6.86 7.72
C GLU A 50 -10.02 5.79 6.63
N LEU A 51 -9.03 4.88 6.56
CA LEU A 51 -9.05 3.78 5.60
C LEU A 51 -10.33 2.95 5.74
N SER A 52 -10.73 2.63 6.97
CA SER A 52 -11.99 1.91 7.23
C SER A 52 -13.22 2.69 6.75
N LYS A 53 -13.25 4.01 6.96
CA LYS A 53 -14.36 4.87 6.49
C LYS A 53 -14.41 4.91 4.95
N ILE A 54 -13.26 5.07 4.28
CA ILE A 54 -13.16 5.02 2.81
C ILE A 54 -13.74 3.72 2.27
N LEU A 55 -13.30 2.58 2.83
CA LEU A 55 -13.76 1.27 2.37
C LEU A 55 -15.28 1.08 2.58
N LYS A 56 -15.84 1.61 3.67
CA LYS A 56 -17.29 1.58 3.91
C LYS A 56 -18.04 2.41 2.87
N ILE A 57 -17.57 3.63 2.58
CA ILE A 57 -18.14 4.51 1.55
C ILE A 57 -18.07 3.81 0.19
N CYS A 58 -16.89 3.34 -0.24
CA CYS A 58 -16.73 2.66 -1.52
C CYS A 58 -17.61 1.41 -1.62
N ASN A 59 -17.74 0.63 -0.54
CA ASN A 59 -18.63 -0.54 -0.53
C ASN A 59 -20.13 -0.17 -0.62
N GLN A 60 -20.53 0.91 0.01
CA GLN A 60 -21.92 1.43 -0.07
C GLN A 60 -22.28 1.77 -1.52
N PHE A 61 -21.39 2.42 -2.24
CA PHE A 61 -21.60 2.82 -3.64
C PHE A 61 -21.12 1.78 -4.65
N LYS A 62 -20.63 0.60 -4.19
CA LYS A 62 -20.12 -0.50 -5.04
C LYS A 62 -19.00 -0.08 -5.99
N VAL A 63 -18.14 0.83 -5.53
CA VAL A 63 -16.98 1.29 -6.30
C VAL A 63 -15.77 0.43 -5.97
N PRO A 64 -15.08 -0.14 -6.97
CA PRO A 64 -13.88 -0.94 -6.75
C PRO A 64 -12.72 -0.09 -6.22
N VAL A 65 -11.88 -0.71 -5.39
CA VAL A 65 -10.68 -0.07 -4.85
C VAL A 65 -9.46 -0.96 -5.03
N THR A 66 -8.31 -0.33 -5.33
CA THR A 66 -7.02 -1.01 -5.45
C THR A 66 -6.05 -0.37 -4.45
N ALA A 67 -5.42 -1.19 -3.60
CA ALA A 67 -4.38 -0.69 -2.71
C ALA A 67 -3.05 -0.53 -3.47
N TYR A 68 -2.33 0.56 -3.20
CA TYR A 68 -1.04 0.85 -3.80
C TYR A 68 0.01 1.09 -2.71
N GLY A 69 0.99 0.20 -2.62
CA GLY A 69 2.15 0.33 -1.74
C GLY A 69 3.32 0.98 -2.48
N THR A 70 4.38 0.21 -2.74
CA THR A 70 5.57 0.66 -3.50
C THR A 70 5.47 0.40 -5.02
N GLY A 71 4.44 -0.30 -5.48
CA GLY A 71 4.24 -0.58 -6.91
C GLY A 71 5.23 -1.59 -7.53
N THR A 72 5.97 -2.33 -6.72
CA THR A 72 7.05 -3.23 -7.18
C THR A 72 6.58 -4.63 -7.61
N SER A 73 5.28 -4.90 -7.60
CA SER A 73 4.74 -6.19 -8.04
C SER A 73 4.85 -6.36 -9.56
N LEU A 74 5.28 -7.53 -10.01
CA LEU A 74 5.38 -7.90 -11.43
C LEU A 74 4.10 -8.54 -11.99
N GLU A 75 3.14 -8.85 -11.12
CA GLU A 75 1.93 -9.63 -11.43
C GLU A 75 0.68 -8.76 -11.63
N GLY A 76 0.84 -7.44 -11.78
CA GLY A 76 -0.26 -6.52 -12.02
C GLY A 76 -1.17 -6.25 -10.81
N HIS A 77 -0.77 -6.59 -9.59
CA HIS A 77 -1.59 -6.44 -8.38
C HIS A 77 -2.01 -5.00 -8.08
N VAL A 78 -1.28 -4.01 -8.62
CA VAL A 78 -1.56 -2.58 -8.44
C VAL A 78 -2.27 -1.96 -9.62
N VAL A 79 -2.43 -2.69 -10.72
CA VAL A 79 -3.23 -2.25 -11.88
C VAL A 79 -4.69 -2.22 -11.44
N GLY A 80 -5.26 -1.03 -11.48
CA GLY A 80 -6.55 -0.75 -10.90
C GLY A 80 -7.72 -0.98 -11.87
N ASN A 81 -8.74 -0.18 -11.68
CA ASN A 81 -9.96 -0.17 -12.48
C ASN A 81 -10.31 1.28 -12.82
N ASP A 82 -10.70 1.55 -14.07
CA ASP A 82 -11.05 2.89 -14.55
C ASP A 82 -12.35 3.44 -13.94
N GLU A 83 -13.17 2.57 -13.36
CA GLU A 83 -14.36 2.94 -12.59
C GLU A 83 -14.07 3.08 -11.08
N GLY A 84 -12.86 2.72 -10.64
CA GLY A 84 -12.45 2.62 -9.25
C GLY A 84 -11.52 3.72 -8.75
N PHE A 85 -11.15 3.58 -7.48
CA PHE A 85 -10.14 4.41 -6.83
C PHE A 85 -8.89 3.60 -6.51
N THR A 86 -7.73 4.26 -6.55
CA THR A 86 -6.51 3.71 -5.95
C THR A 86 -6.32 4.34 -4.57
N ILE A 87 -6.04 3.50 -3.56
CA ILE A 87 -5.73 3.94 -2.20
C ILE A 87 -4.22 3.86 -2.02
N SER A 88 -3.57 5.03 -1.95
CA SER A 88 -2.14 5.11 -1.65
C SER A 88 -1.88 4.83 -0.19
N MET A 89 -0.98 3.89 0.08
CA MET A 89 -0.58 3.53 1.44
C MET A 89 0.63 4.32 1.93
N GLU A 90 1.06 5.38 1.24
CA GLU A 90 2.30 6.13 1.54
C GLU A 90 2.38 6.67 2.96
N ASN A 91 1.25 7.03 3.57
CA ASN A 91 1.20 7.53 4.93
C ASN A 91 1.32 6.43 6.02
N PHE A 92 1.31 5.16 5.63
CA PHE A 92 1.40 4.00 6.53
C PHE A 92 2.84 3.48 6.65
N ASN A 93 3.78 4.34 7.02
CA ASN A 93 5.21 4.09 6.97
C ASN A 93 5.92 4.08 8.33
N LYS A 94 5.18 3.88 9.44
CA LYS A 94 5.74 3.91 10.78
C LYS A 94 6.07 2.51 11.28
N ILE A 95 7.24 2.35 11.90
CA ILE A 95 7.59 1.20 12.75
C ILE A 95 7.04 1.54 14.14
N ILE A 96 6.09 0.72 14.64
CA ILE A 96 5.36 0.98 15.87
C ILE A 96 6.11 0.41 17.08
N SER A 97 6.56 -0.85 16.99
CA SER A 97 7.36 -1.50 18.03
C SER A 97 8.26 -2.57 17.44
N ILE A 98 9.37 -2.83 18.11
CA ILE A 98 10.30 -3.93 17.85
C ILE A 98 10.50 -4.66 19.17
N ASN A 99 10.27 -5.97 19.17
CA ASN A 99 10.45 -6.85 20.32
C ASN A 99 11.58 -7.84 19.98
N GLU A 100 12.81 -7.49 20.37
CA GLU A 100 14.01 -8.23 19.98
C GLU A 100 14.04 -9.65 20.62
N GLU A 101 13.54 -9.79 21.84
CA GLU A 101 13.47 -11.05 22.56
C GLU A 101 12.45 -12.03 21.96
N ASP A 102 11.36 -11.51 21.42
CA ASP A 102 10.27 -12.29 20.81
C ASP A 102 10.44 -12.47 19.30
N PHE A 103 11.45 -11.85 18.70
CA PHE A 103 11.69 -11.84 17.25
C PHE A 103 10.50 -11.34 16.43
N ASP A 104 9.75 -10.39 16.97
CA ASP A 104 8.62 -9.78 16.27
C ASP A 104 8.72 -8.25 16.19
N CYS A 105 7.92 -7.68 15.31
CA CYS A 105 7.74 -6.25 15.24
C CYS A 105 6.32 -5.89 14.79
N ARG A 106 5.87 -4.70 15.16
CA ARG A 106 4.64 -4.11 14.66
C ARG A 106 4.96 -2.91 13.78
N VAL A 107 4.52 -2.97 12.53
CA VAL A 107 4.78 -1.94 11.53
C VAL A 107 3.49 -1.58 10.78
N GLN A 108 3.48 -0.42 10.18
CA GLN A 108 2.43 -0.05 9.23
C GLN A 108 2.72 -0.65 7.84
N ALA A 109 1.69 -0.81 7.03
CA ALA A 109 1.73 -1.58 5.79
C ALA A 109 2.74 -1.10 4.74
N ASN A 110 3.05 0.21 4.71
CA ASN A 110 3.99 0.77 3.73
C ASN A 110 5.42 0.92 4.26
N VAL A 111 5.73 0.40 5.44
CA VAL A 111 7.14 0.26 5.87
C VAL A 111 7.83 -0.65 4.88
N SER A 112 8.95 -0.19 4.30
CA SER A 112 9.71 -0.99 3.37
C SER A 112 10.64 -1.97 4.08
N ARG A 113 11.01 -3.04 3.36
CA ARG A 113 12.01 -4.01 3.83
C ARG A 113 13.31 -3.33 4.26
N GLU A 114 13.82 -2.42 3.45
CA GLU A 114 15.06 -1.71 3.74
C GLU A 114 14.93 -0.82 4.98
N GLN A 115 13.83 -0.07 5.09
CA GLN A 115 13.55 0.77 6.26
C GLN A 115 13.54 -0.06 7.55
N LEU A 116 12.90 -1.22 7.53
CA LEU A 116 12.88 -2.12 8.69
C LEU A 116 14.28 -2.63 9.01
N ASN A 117 15.00 -3.17 8.03
CA ASN A 117 16.34 -3.73 8.24
C ASN A 117 17.38 -2.67 8.67
N GLU A 118 17.29 -1.43 8.19
CA GLU A 118 18.15 -0.36 8.69
C GLU A 118 17.86 -0.06 10.18
N THR A 119 16.60 -0.11 10.59
CA THR A 119 16.24 0.06 12.01
C THR A 119 16.69 -1.12 12.87
N LEU A 120 16.79 -2.33 12.31
CA LEU A 120 17.20 -3.55 13.00
C LEU A 120 18.73 -3.77 13.04
N LYS A 121 19.50 -2.99 12.27
CA LYS A 121 20.92 -3.19 12.00
C LYS A 121 21.79 -3.47 13.23
N ASP A 122 21.56 -2.70 14.31
CA ASP A 122 22.36 -2.80 15.52
C ASP A 122 21.70 -3.69 16.62
N LYS A 123 20.63 -4.41 16.27
CA LYS A 123 19.82 -5.21 17.18
C LYS A 123 20.10 -6.72 17.14
N GLY A 124 21.00 -7.14 16.23
CA GLY A 124 21.35 -8.56 16.06
C GLY A 124 20.26 -9.40 15.38
N VAL A 125 19.22 -8.78 14.88
CA VAL A 125 18.09 -9.40 14.17
C VAL A 125 17.86 -8.72 12.82
N PHE A 126 17.19 -9.41 11.90
CA PHE A 126 16.87 -8.85 10.59
C PHE A 126 15.60 -9.48 10.02
N PHE A 127 14.95 -8.80 9.09
CA PHE A 127 13.81 -9.32 8.34
C PHE A 127 14.31 -10.06 7.09
N PRO A 128 14.10 -11.40 6.99
CA PRO A 128 14.80 -12.24 6.02
C PRO A 128 14.17 -12.26 4.62
N ILE A 129 12.91 -11.86 4.46
CA ILE A 129 12.22 -11.95 3.18
C ILE A 129 12.77 -10.89 2.23
N ASP A 130 13.37 -11.35 1.13
CA ASP A 130 14.04 -10.50 0.15
C ASP A 130 13.56 -10.82 -1.28
N PRO A 131 12.53 -10.12 -1.76
CA PRO A 131 12.00 -10.32 -3.11
C PRO A 131 12.84 -9.67 -4.22
N GLY A 132 13.98 -9.06 -3.88
CA GLY A 132 14.83 -8.33 -4.80
C GLY A 132 14.49 -6.84 -4.95
N ALA A 133 13.23 -6.47 -4.80
CA ALA A 133 12.80 -5.08 -4.78
C ALA A 133 12.70 -4.54 -3.35
N ASN A 134 12.80 -3.21 -3.17
CA ASN A 134 12.51 -2.59 -1.88
C ASN A 134 10.99 -2.47 -1.67
N ALA A 135 10.34 -3.61 -1.48
CA ALA A 135 8.90 -3.72 -1.36
C ALA A 135 8.40 -3.30 0.02
N SER A 136 7.14 -2.87 0.09
CA SER A 136 6.44 -2.62 1.35
C SER A 136 6.00 -3.93 2.01
N LEU A 137 6.07 -4.00 3.34
CA LEU A 137 5.71 -5.20 4.10
C LEU A 137 4.24 -5.60 3.91
N GLY A 138 3.33 -4.63 3.80
CA GLY A 138 1.93 -4.90 3.48
C GLY A 138 1.75 -5.48 2.08
N GLY A 139 2.48 -4.94 1.08
CA GLY A 139 2.49 -5.48 -0.28
C GLY A 139 3.07 -6.88 -0.34
N MET A 140 4.19 -7.13 0.35
CA MET A 140 4.80 -8.46 0.45
C MET A 140 3.84 -9.47 1.07
N THR A 141 3.13 -9.10 2.13
CA THR A 141 2.12 -9.95 2.77
C THR A 141 0.96 -10.26 1.83
N ALA A 142 0.44 -9.23 1.13
CA ALA A 142 -0.68 -9.38 0.20
C ALA A 142 -0.35 -10.29 -1.00
N CYS A 143 0.91 -10.29 -1.45
CA CYS A 143 1.39 -11.08 -2.59
C CYS A 143 2.05 -12.41 -2.18
N SER A 144 2.07 -12.75 -0.88
CA SER A 144 2.80 -13.92 -0.37
C SER A 144 4.27 -13.94 -0.83
N ALA A 145 4.93 -12.77 -0.74
CA ALA A 145 6.30 -12.60 -1.24
C ALA A 145 7.27 -13.55 -0.53
N SER A 146 8.25 -14.01 -1.28
CA SER A 146 9.35 -14.83 -0.81
C SER A 146 10.69 -14.19 -1.22
N GLY A 147 11.80 -14.85 -0.97
CA GLY A 147 13.11 -14.36 -1.33
C GLY A 147 14.18 -15.46 -1.22
N THR A 148 15.41 -15.11 -1.62
CA THR A 148 16.53 -16.07 -1.65
C THR A 148 16.91 -16.61 -0.28
N MET A 149 16.64 -15.85 0.79
CA MET A 149 16.95 -16.25 2.16
C MET A 149 15.85 -17.11 2.81
N ALA A 150 14.67 -17.24 2.19
CA ALA A 150 13.55 -18.00 2.71
C ALA A 150 13.87 -19.49 2.91
N VAL A 151 14.78 -20.06 2.14
CA VAL A 151 15.25 -21.46 2.28
C VAL A 151 15.86 -21.71 3.67
N ARG A 152 16.48 -20.70 4.27
CA ARG A 152 17.18 -20.83 5.55
C ARG A 152 16.38 -20.26 6.72
N TYR A 153 15.65 -19.20 6.50
CA TYR A 153 15.01 -18.43 7.59
C TYR A 153 13.48 -18.45 7.54
N GLY A 154 12.87 -19.04 6.51
CA GLY A 154 11.41 -19.13 6.36
C GLY A 154 10.78 -18.00 5.57
#